data_2b7d13bb603cf554914572ce54e63ecd
#
_entry.id   2b7d13bb603cf554914572ce54e63ecd
#
_cell.length_a   1.000
_cell.length_b   1.000
_cell.length_c   1.000
_cell.angle_alpha   90.00
_cell.angle_beta   90.00
_cell.angle_gamma   90.00
#
_symmetry.space_group_name_H-M   'P 1'
#
loop_
_entity.id
_entity.type
_entity.pdbx_description
1 polymer ?
#
loop_
_entity_poly.entity_id
_entity_poly.type
_entity_poly.pdbx_seq_one_letter_code
_entity_poly.pdbx_strand_id
1 'polypeptide(L)'
;GGLSGGQFARMPNDNQSFLLKGAIRMPTSKSDWYESLLFTINNKDFLSASLSNKTKIFKVETEEKILKLSYPKNLNFDVDQSKLTDIRETINGFYFYDVRKSKTKNLINLPTLTFETTSGLVLSLSSVTKDTKGESWIKISAIGKMPVAKQIAEEITNKTKGFEFLAN
;
A
#
# COMPACT_ATOMS: atom_id res chain seq x y z
N GLY A 1 11.91 -44.52 -11.77
CA GLY A 1 13.11 -44.03 -11.13
C GLY A 1 13.04 -42.50 -11.04
N GLY A 2 12.65 -41.97 -9.87
CA GLY A 2 12.67 -40.54 -9.64
C GLY A 2 14.12 -40.10 -9.54
N LEU A 3 14.54 -39.27 -10.46
CA LEU A 3 15.79 -38.53 -10.33
C LEU A 3 15.62 -37.56 -9.15
N SER A 4 16.16 -37.93 -8.00
CA SER A 4 16.40 -37.01 -6.89
C SER A 4 17.52 -36.05 -7.32
N GLY A 5 17.18 -35.07 -8.14
CA GLY A 5 18.13 -34.07 -8.61
C GLY A 5 18.57 -33.19 -7.46
N GLY A 6 19.79 -33.43 -6.97
CA GLY A 6 20.45 -32.49 -6.09
C GLY A 6 20.87 -31.23 -6.86
N GLN A 7 20.89 -30.09 -6.19
CA GLN A 7 21.46 -28.85 -6.73
C GLN A 7 22.82 -28.58 -6.12
N PHE A 8 23.75 -28.13 -6.94
CA PHE A 8 25.04 -27.70 -6.44
C PHE A 8 24.98 -26.23 -6.05
N ALA A 9 25.44 -25.90 -4.86
CA ALA A 9 25.61 -24.53 -4.41
C ALA A 9 27.08 -24.29 -4.05
N ARG A 10 27.56 -23.07 -4.26
CA ARG A 10 28.91 -22.61 -3.90
C ARG A 10 28.78 -21.24 -3.23
N MET A 11 29.51 -21.07 -2.14
CA MET A 11 29.61 -19.73 -1.52
C MET A 11 30.42 -18.81 -2.41
N PRO A 12 30.10 -17.52 -2.48
CA PRO A 12 30.97 -16.54 -3.12
C PRO A 12 32.37 -16.62 -2.54
N ASN A 13 33.38 -16.70 -3.40
CA ASN A 13 34.82 -16.81 -3.03
C ASN A 13 35.25 -18.14 -2.39
N ASP A 14 34.43 -19.18 -2.42
CA ASP A 14 34.78 -20.52 -2.01
C ASP A 14 35.02 -21.41 -3.25
N ASN A 15 36.07 -22.23 -3.25
CA ASN A 15 36.34 -23.19 -4.31
C ASN A 15 35.56 -24.49 -4.14
N GLN A 16 34.91 -24.69 -3.01
CA GLN A 16 34.17 -25.89 -2.70
C GLN A 16 32.72 -25.76 -3.13
N SER A 17 32.19 -26.78 -3.82
CA SER A 17 30.78 -26.91 -4.20
C SER A 17 30.11 -27.94 -3.29
N PHE A 18 28.91 -27.63 -2.83
CA PHE A 18 28.10 -28.49 -1.98
C PHE A 18 26.93 -29.05 -2.76
N LEU A 19 26.69 -30.35 -2.65
CA LEU A 19 25.48 -30.96 -3.18
C LEU A 19 24.37 -30.80 -2.14
N LEU A 20 23.36 -30.00 -2.48
CA LEU A 20 22.18 -29.81 -1.64
C LEU A 20 21.18 -30.95 -1.88
N LYS A 21 20.75 -31.56 -0.80
CA LYS A 21 19.71 -32.60 -0.85
C LYS A 21 18.34 -31.91 -0.93
N GLY A 22 17.66 -32.08 -2.08
CA GLY A 22 16.39 -31.44 -2.38
C GLY A 22 16.51 -30.32 -3.41
N ALA A 23 15.38 -29.86 -3.92
CA ALA A 23 15.30 -28.75 -4.85
C ALA A 23 15.10 -27.43 -4.10
N ILE A 24 16.05 -26.52 -4.20
CA ILE A 24 15.82 -25.14 -3.80
C ILE A 24 15.03 -24.49 -4.94
N ARG A 25 13.79 -24.17 -4.68
CA ARG A 25 12.98 -23.36 -5.61
C ARG A 25 13.48 -21.91 -5.54
N MET A 26 14.21 -21.53 -6.57
CA MET A 26 14.58 -20.12 -6.72
C MET A 26 13.36 -19.35 -7.19
N PRO A 27 12.98 -18.27 -6.52
CA PRO A 27 11.95 -17.38 -7.01
C PRO A 27 12.27 -16.88 -8.42
N THR A 28 11.29 -16.93 -9.31
CA THR A 28 11.47 -16.56 -10.72
C THR A 28 11.07 -15.12 -11.01
N SER A 29 10.24 -14.56 -10.16
CA SER A 29 9.81 -13.16 -10.24
C SER A 29 10.35 -12.34 -9.07
N LYS A 30 10.44 -11.05 -9.27
CA LYS A 30 10.88 -10.10 -8.26
C LYS A 30 9.93 -10.08 -7.04
N SER A 31 8.63 -10.25 -7.29
CA SER A 31 7.58 -10.31 -6.28
C SER A 31 7.65 -11.53 -5.36
N ASP A 32 8.30 -12.60 -5.79
CA ASP A 32 8.45 -13.82 -4.96
C ASP A 32 9.44 -13.63 -3.80
N TRP A 33 10.20 -12.53 -3.79
CA TRP A 33 11.21 -12.24 -2.78
C TRP A 33 10.71 -11.36 -1.62
N TYR A 34 9.48 -10.88 -1.68
CA TYR A 34 8.92 -10.04 -0.64
C TYR A 34 7.44 -10.32 -0.38
N GLU A 35 7.00 -10.05 0.81
CA GLU A 35 5.59 -10.09 1.17
C GLU A 35 4.87 -8.90 0.55
N SER A 36 3.90 -9.16 -0.33
CA SER A 36 3.19 -8.12 -1.08
C SER A 36 2.19 -7.33 -0.23
N LEU A 37 1.73 -7.88 0.90
CA LEU A 37 0.86 -7.19 1.85
C LEU A 37 1.67 -6.22 2.71
N LEU A 38 1.46 -4.94 2.51
CA LEU A 38 2.22 -3.92 3.22
C LEU A 38 1.63 -3.61 4.59
N PHE A 39 0.32 -3.45 4.66
CA PHE A 39 -0.43 -3.25 5.91
C PHE A 39 -1.89 -3.70 5.75
N THR A 40 -2.53 -3.94 6.89
CA THR A 40 -3.96 -4.19 7.00
C THR A 40 -4.52 -3.29 8.08
N ILE A 41 -5.59 -2.57 7.78
CA ILE A 41 -6.33 -1.74 8.73
C ILE A 41 -7.78 -2.20 8.69
N ASN A 42 -8.35 -2.48 9.86
CA ASN A 42 -9.72 -2.96 9.95
C ASN A 42 -10.67 -1.90 9.35
N ASN A 43 -11.48 -2.28 8.35
CA ASN A 43 -12.43 -1.40 7.72
C ASN A 43 -13.52 -0.86 8.66
N LYS A 44 -13.75 -1.52 9.82
CA LYS A 44 -14.63 -1.02 10.89
C LYS A 44 -14.09 0.25 11.54
N ASP A 45 -12.78 0.46 11.47
CA ASP A 45 -12.13 1.66 12.00
C ASP A 45 -12.12 2.82 11.00
N PHE A 46 -12.65 2.62 9.80
CA PHE A 46 -12.75 3.67 8.78
C PHE A 46 -13.62 4.83 9.27
N LEU A 47 -13.07 6.02 9.29
CA LEU A 47 -13.76 7.26 9.61
C LEU A 47 -14.04 8.08 8.34
N SER A 48 -13.01 8.33 7.54
CA SER A 48 -13.15 9.07 6.29
C SER A 48 -12.06 8.73 5.28
N ALA A 49 -12.35 9.02 4.01
CA ALA A 49 -11.38 9.07 2.92
C ALA A 49 -11.55 10.36 2.13
N SER A 50 -10.44 10.99 1.76
CA SER A 50 -10.45 12.17 0.91
C SER A 50 -9.39 12.11 -0.16
N LEU A 51 -9.74 12.45 -1.39
CA LEU A 51 -8.80 12.68 -2.47
C LEU A 51 -8.59 14.18 -2.66
N SER A 52 -7.34 14.58 -2.73
CA SER A 52 -6.95 15.96 -3.02
C SER A 52 -5.83 16.01 -4.07
N ASN A 53 -5.87 17.05 -4.90
CA ASN A 53 -4.79 17.42 -5.81
C ASN A 53 -4.80 18.96 -5.89
N LYS A 54 -3.96 19.63 -5.09
CA LYS A 54 -4.00 21.08 -4.81
C LYS A 54 -5.30 21.51 -4.11
N THR A 55 -6.45 21.04 -4.57
CA THR A 55 -7.77 21.25 -3.97
C THR A 55 -8.38 19.89 -3.64
N LYS A 56 -9.39 19.90 -2.75
CA LYS A 56 -10.18 18.69 -2.44
C LYS A 56 -11.00 18.29 -3.65
N ILE A 57 -10.90 17.02 -4.05
CA ILE A 57 -11.65 16.46 -5.18
C ILE A 57 -12.90 15.75 -4.67
N PHE A 58 -12.75 14.87 -3.66
CA PHE A 58 -13.88 14.26 -2.97
C PHE A 58 -13.56 13.99 -1.49
N LYS A 59 -14.62 13.78 -0.70
CA LYS A 59 -14.51 13.26 0.66
C LYS A 59 -15.69 12.34 0.96
N VAL A 60 -15.39 11.16 1.47
CA VAL A 60 -16.34 10.17 1.98
C VAL A 60 -16.15 10.08 3.49
N GLU A 61 -17.23 10.04 4.24
CA GLU A 61 -17.22 9.96 5.71
C GLU A 61 -18.22 8.91 6.18
N THR A 62 -17.91 8.30 7.33
CA THR A 62 -18.88 7.49 8.05
C THR A 62 -19.68 8.38 8.99
N GLU A 63 -20.99 8.44 8.81
CA GLU A 63 -21.92 9.13 9.68
C GLU A 63 -23.00 8.13 10.08
N GLU A 64 -23.22 7.92 11.39
CA GLU A 64 -24.19 6.94 11.92
C GLU A 64 -24.05 5.54 11.32
N LYS A 65 -22.80 5.08 11.08
CA LYS A 65 -22.45 3.81 10.43
C LYS A 65 -22.77 3.72 8.94
N ILE A 66 -23.20 4.80 8.32
CA ILE A 66 -23.51 4.89 6.88
C ILE A 66 -22.39 5.68 6.20
N LEU A 67 -21.97 5.23 5.03
CA LEU A 67 -21.01 5.97 4.22
C LEU A 67 -21.75 7.06 3.44
N LYS A 68 -21.26 8.29 3.55
CA LYS A 68 -21.80 9.45 2.85
C LYS A 68 -20.69 10.19 2.10
N LEU A 69 -20.99 10.64 0.88
CA LEU A 69 -20.15 11.58 0.16
C LEU A 69 -20.38 12.98 0.72
N SER A 70 -19.42 13.49 1.49
CA SER A 70 -19.53 14.81 2.14
C SER A 70 -18.95 15.94 1.28
N TYR A 71 -18.25 15.62 0.20
CA TYR A 71 -17.75 16.57 -0.78
C TYR A 71 -17.59 15.89 -2.16
N PRO A 72 -17.98 16.52 -3.28
CA PRO A 72 -18.65 17.83 -3.37
C PRO A 72 -20.04 17.83 -2.75
N LYS A 73 -20.50 18.99 -2.30
CA LYS A 73 -21.86 19.19 -1.78
C LYS A 73 -22.85 19.44 -2.91
N ASN A 74 -24.13 19.20 -2.64
CA ASN A 74 -25.24 19.53 -3.55
C ASN A 74 -25.17 18.80 -4.91
N LEU A 75 -24.92 17.49 -4.86
CA LEU A 75 -25.03 16.65 -6.04
C LEU A 75 -26.51 16.49 -6.42
N ASN A 76 -26.83 16.62 -7.71
CA ASN A 76 -28.18 16.43 -8.26
C ASN A 76 -28.41 14.97 -8.73
N PHE A 77 -27.61 14.01 -8.24
CA PHE A 77 -27.71 12.60 -8.58
C PHE A 77 -27.43 11.73 -7.36
N ASP A 78 -27.94 10.53 -7.38
CA ASP A 78 -27.71 9.55 -6.32
C ASP A 78 -26.29 9.04 -6.36
N VAL A 79 -25.70 8.87 -5.18
CA VAL A 79 -24.35 8.32 -5.03
C VAL A 79 -24.44 6.81 -4.93
N ASP A 80 -23.70 6.12 -5.77
CA ASP A 80 -23.59 4.66 -5.74
C ASP A 80 -22.88 4.20 -4.44
N GLN A 81 -23.65 3.60 -3.55
CA GLN A 81 -23.16 3.11 -2.25
C GLN A 81 -22.10 2.00 -2.39
N SER A 82 -22.13 1.23 -3.50
CA SER A 82 -21.11 0.21 -3.75
C SER A 82 -19.74 0.85 -3.92
N LYS A 83 -19.67 1.98 -4.63
CA LYS A 83 -18.42 2.73 -4.84
C LYS A 83 -17.86 3.33 -3.56
N LEU A 84 -18.71 3.79 -2.67
CA LEU A 84 -18.27 4.27 -1.35
C LEU A 84 -17.71 3.10 -0.51
N THR A 85 -18.34 1.94 -0.61
CA THR A 85 -17.88 0.73 0.05
C THR A 85 -16.51 0.29 -0.49
N ASP A 86 -16.31 0.29 -1.81
CA ASP A 86 -15.03 -0.03 -2.44
C ASP A 86 -13.91 0.87 -1.89
N ILE A 87 -14.16 2.18 -1.72
CA ILE A 87 -13.20 3.12 -1.13
C ILE A 87 -12.85 2.71 0.31
N ARG A 88 -13.83 2.35 1.12
CA ARG A 88 -13.59 1.88 2.49
C ARG A 88 -12.76 0.58 2.51
N GLU A 89 -13.09 -0.37 1.63
CA GLU A 89 -12.40 -1.66 1.58
C GLU A 89 -10.93 -1.52 1.14
N THR A 90 -10.55 -0.44 0.48
CA THR A 90 -9.16 -0.19 0.07
C THR A 90 -8.17 -0.21 1.25
N ILE A 91 -8.59 0.15 2.47
CA ILE A 91 -7.72 0.11 3.65
C ILE A 91 -7.59 -1.27 4.29
N ASN A 92 -8.46 -2.21 3.96
CA ASN A 92 -8.49 -3.53 4.57
C ASN A 92 -7.31 -4.44 4.16
N GLY A 93 -6.52 -4.01 3.20
CA GLY A 93 -5.28 -4.65 2.82
C GLY A 93 -4.65 -3.95 1.63
N PHE A 94 -3.48 -3.36 1.86
CA PHE A 94 -2.75 -2.71 0.78
C PHE A 94 -1.68 -3.66 0.22
N TYR A 95 -1.89 -4.06 -1.03
CA TYR A 95 -0.99 -4.93 -1.76
C TYR A 95 -0.22 -4.16 -2.83
N PHE A 96 1.02 -4.60 -3.11
CA PHE A 96 1.84 -4.02 -4.17
C PHE A 96 2.50 -5.10 -5.02
N TYR A 97 2.80 -4.76 -6.27
CA TYR A 97 3.46 -5.66 -7.24
C TYR A 97 4.97 -5.46 -7.31
N ASP A 98 5.41 -4.24 -7.12
CA ASP A 98 6.83 -3.89 -7.20
C ASP A 98 7.14 -2.75 -6.22
N VAL A 99 8.42 -2.65 -5.87
CA VAL A 99 8.97 -1.65 -4.97
C VAL A 99 10.25 -1.07 -5.55
N ARG A 100 10.45 0.23 -5.40
CA ARG A 100 11.67 0.92 -5.79
C ARG A 100 12.09 1.95 -4.74
N LYS A 101 13.37 2.33 -4.75
CA LYS A 101 13.83 3.46 -3.94
C LYS A 101 13.14 4.74 -4.42
N SER A 102 12.65 5.53 -3.46
CA SER A 102 11.97 6.78 -3.77
C SER A 102 12.92 7.76 -4.44
N LYS A 103 12.51 8.25 -5.59
CA LYS A 103 13.18 9.35 -6.33
C LYS A 103 12.53 10.70 -6.05
N THR A 104 11.33 10.68 -5.48
CA THR A 104 10.52 11.88 -5.26
C THR A 104 10.90 12.52 -3.93
N LYS A 105 11.43 13.73 -4.01
CA LYS A 105 11.83 14.52 -2.83
C LYS A 105 10.68 15.36 -2.27
N ASN A 106 9.72 15.76 -3.10
CA ASN A 106 8.63 16.65 -2.71
C ASN A 106 7.27 16.01 -3.05
N LEU A 107 6.38 15.93 -2.06
CA LEU A 107 5.02 15.41 -2.20
C LEU A 107 3.96 16.52 -2.32
N ILE A 108 4.37 17.78 -2.32
CA ILE A 108 3.45 18.90 -2.42
C ILE A 108 2.76 18.88 -3.78
N ASN A 109 1.44 19.04 -3.77
CA ASN A 109 0.58 19.08 -4.96
C ASN A 109 0.48 17.78 -5.77
N LEU A 110 0.83 16.64 -5.17
CA LEU A 110 0.53 15.34 -5.77
C LEU A 110 -0.91 14.90 -5.45
N PRO A 111 -1.55 14.18 -6.38
CA PRO A 111 -2.80 13.52 -6.05
C PRO A 111 -2.60 12.62 -4.84
N THR A 112 -3.33 12.88 -3.77
CA THR A 112 -3.17 12.17 -2.51
C THR A 112 -4.51 11.69 -2.00
N LEU A 113 -4.65 10.39 -1.82
CA LEU A 113 -5.77 9.76 -1.14
C LEU A 113 -5.39 9.62 0.34
N THR A 114 -6.17 10.26 1.20
CA THR A 114 -5.95 10.23 2.65
C THR A 114 -7.10 9.51 3.33
N PHE A 115 -6.79 8.53 4.14
CA PHE A 115 -7.71 7.81 5.02
C PHE A 115 -7.53 8.28 6.46
N GLU A 116 -8.63 8.43 7.17
CA GLU A 116 -8.63 8.64 8.63
C GLU A 116 -9.41 7.50 9.30
N THR A 117 -8.94 7.07 10.45
CA THR A 117 -9.58 6.04 11.27
C THR A 117 -10.10 6.59 12.59
N THR A 118 -11.06 5.89 13.19
CA THR A 118 -11.60 6.21 14.51
C THR A 118 -10.54 6.14 15.61
N SER A 119 -9.50 5.30 15.43
CA SER A 119 -8.32 5.21 16.31
C SER A 119 -7.35 6.38 16.16
N GLY A 120 -7.59 7.31 15.21
CA GLY A 120 -6.74 8.47 14.97
C GLY A 120 -5.52 8.20 14.09
N LEU A 121 -5.50 7.10 13.33
CA LEU A 121 -4.51 6.89 12.28
C LEU A 121 -4.89 7.72 11.06
N VAL A 122 -3.94 8.44 10.49
CA VAL A 122 -4.05 9.12 9.20
C VAL A 122 -3.05 8.48 8.24
N LEU A 123 -3.56 7.88 7.18
CA LEU A 123 -2.77 7.21 6.14
C LEU A 123 -2.91 7.97 4.83
N SER A 124 -1.80 8.34 4.21
CA SER A 124 -1.78 9.08 2.95
C SER A 124 -1.05 8.31 1.86
N LEU A 125 -1.73 8.12 0.74
CA LEU A 125 -1.25 7.46 -0.47
C LEU A 125 -1.09 8.52 -1.56
N SER A 126 0.15 8.94 -1.84
CA SER A 126 0.43 9.99 -2.83
C SER A 126 0.89 9.37 -4.14
N SER A 127 0.19 9.66 -5.23
CA SER A 127 0.59 9.24 -6.58
C SER A 127 1.78 10.07 -7.04
N VAL A 128 2.92 9.41 -7.28
CA VAL A 128 4.20 10.08 -7.49
C VAL A 128 4.47 10.34 -8.97
N THR A 129 4.37 9.31 -9.81
CA THR A 129 4.56 9.42 -11.26
C THR A 129 3.81 8.29 -11.97
N LYS A 130 3.33 8.59 -13.17
CA LYS A 130 3.09 7.53 -14.15
C LYS A 130 4.41 7.27 -14.84
N ASP A 131 4.82 6.03 -14.91
CA ASP A 131 5.98 5.66 -15.71
C ASP A 131 5.62 5.63 -17.20
N THR A 132 6.59 5.26 -18.04
CA THR A 132 6.40 5.16 -19.50
C THR A 132 5.35 4.11 -19.92
N LYS A 133 4.98 3.20 -19.01
CA LYS A 133 3.92 2.20 -19.20
C LYS A 133 2.55 2.67 -18.69
N GLY A 134 2.46 3.87 -18.13
CA GLY A 134 1.25 4.40 -17.53
C GLY A 134 0.97 3.89 -16.10
N GLU A 135 1.89 3.11 -15.53
CA GLU A 135 1.80 2.57 -14.17
C GLU A 135 1.96 3.68 -13.12
N SER A 136 1.11 3.67 -12.10
CA SER A 136 1.14 4.68 -11.03
C SER A 136 1.93 4.18 -9.84
N TRP A 137 3.02 4.86 -9.53
CA TRP A 137 3.80 4.63 -8.32
C TRP A 137 3.25 5.46 -7.16
N ILE A 138 3.18 4.87 -5.99
CA ILE A 138 2.58 5.45 -4.80
C ILE A 138 3.63 5.57 -3.70
N LYS A 139 3.66 6.71 -3.05
CA LYS A 139 4.37 6.92 -1.81
C LYS A 139 3.39 6.92 -0.64
N ILE A 140 3.76 6.24 0.43
CA ILE A 140 2.90 6.02 1.59
C ILE A 140 3.48 6.77 2.78
N SER A 141 2.62 7.44 3.53
CA SER A 141 2.96 8.03 4.82
C SER A 141 1.83 7.78 5.82
N ALA A 142 2.19 7.64 7.09
CA ALA A 142 1.25 7.41 8.17
C ALA A 142 1.56 8.32 9.36
N ILE A 143 0.51 8.84 10.00
CA ILE A 143 0.60 9.67 11.20
C ILE A 143 -0.43 9.15 12.21
N GLY A 144 -0.01 8.93 13.45
CA GLY A 144 -0.90 8.56 14.56
C GLY A 144 -1.20 9.76 15.44
N LYS A 145 -2.48 10.06 15.69
CA LYS A 145 -2.94 11.11 16.61
C LYS A 145 -3.03 10.60 18.05
N MET A 146 -3.29 9.30 18.25
CA MET A 146 -3.44 8.63 19.55
C MET A 146 -2.34 7.58 19.77
N PRO A 147 -2.06 7.13 21.01
CA PRO A 147 -0.95 6.21 21.29
C PRO A 147 -0.95 4.94 20.43
N VAL A 148 -2.08 4.25 20.33
CA VAL A 148 -2.21 3.04 19.50
C VAL A 148 -1.97 3.35 18.01
N ALA A 149 -2.56 4.43 17.51
CA ALA A 149 -2.36 4.86 16.13
C ALA A 149 -0.91 5.28 15.83
N LYS A 150 -0.18 5.82 16.82
CA LYS A 150 1.25 6.14 16.67
C LYS A 150 2.09 4.90 16.43
N GLN A 151 1.83 3.82 17.19
CA GLN A 151 2.53 2.56 17.02
C GLN A 151 2.31 1.99 15.61
N ILE A 152 1.06 1.94 15.16
CA ILE A 152 0.71 1.48 13.80
C ILE A 152 1.37 2.38 12.73
N ALA A 153 1.35 3.69 12.94
CA ALA A 153 1.97 4.64 12.02
C ALA A 153 3.49 4.46 11.93
N GLU A 154 4.16 4.16 13.05
CA GLU A 154 5.59 3.83 13.07
C GLU A 154 5.89 2.55 12.30
N GLU A 155 5.12 1.49 12.49
CA GLU A 155 5.28 0.23 11.76
C GLU A 155 5.15 0.44 10.25
N ILE A 156 4.10 1.15 9.81
CA ILE A 156 3.90 1.49 8.39
C ILE A 156 5.07 2.34 7.89
N THR A 157 5.47 3.36 8.63
CA THR A 157 6.56 4.26 8.26
C THR A 157 7.89 3.51 8.12
N ASN A 158 8.20 2.60 9.03
CA ASN A 158 9.43 1.80 8.96
C ASN A 158 9.47 0.90 7.72
N LYS A 159 8.33 0.35 7.30
CA LYS A 159 8.22 -0.44 6.08
C LYS A 159 8.27 0.40 4.80
N THR A 160 7.82 1.65 4.84
CA THR A 160 7.58 2.46 3.62
C THR A 160 8.58 3.59 3.39
N LYS A 161 9.30 3.99 4.44
CA LYS A 161 10.27 5.09 4.38
C LYS A 161 11.35 4.85 3.31
N GLY A 162 11.47 5.78 2.38
CA GLY A 162 12.47 5.73 1.32
C GLY A 162 12.08 4.89 0.10
N PHE A 163 10.85 4.36 0.05
CA PHE A 163 10.36 3.54 -1.04
C PHE A 163 9.11 4.13 -1.71
N GLU A 164 8.90 3.69 -2.93
CA GLU A 164 7.69 3.88 -3.74
C GLU A 164 7.20 2.52 -4.17
N PHE A 165 5.88 2.34 -4.19
CA PHE A 165 5.21 1.07 -4.43
C PHE A 165 4.35 1.15 -5.67
N LEU A 166 4.39 0.12 -6.51
CA LEU A 166 3.45 -0.07 -7.60
C LEU A 166 2.24 -0.81 -7.02
N ALA A 167 1.13 -0.08 -6.85
CA ALA A 167 -0.09 -0.65 -6.28
C ALA A 167 -0.86 -1.49 -7.30
N ASN A 168 -1.64 -2.42 -6.75
CA ASN A 168 -2.62 -3.22 -7.47
C ASN A 168 -3.86 -2.38 -7.82
#